data_8a3b0eb181cc865ff12342b96c5ed5cd
#
_entry.id   8a3b0eb181cc865ff12342b96c5ed5cd
#
_cell.length_a   1.000
_cell.length_b   1.000
_cell.length_c   1.000
_cell.angle_alpha   90.00
_cell.angle_beta   90.00
_cell.angle_gamma   90.00
#
_symmetry.space_group_name_H-M   'P 1'
#
loop_
_entity.id
_entity.type
_entity.pdbx_description
1 polymer ?
#
loop_
_entity_poly.entity_id
_entity_poly.type
_entity_poly.pdbx_seq_one_letter_code
_entity_poly.pdbx_strand_id
1 'polypeptide(L)'
;MFQDEGIDTTFLPFFSQNGEKWIMTTPYFQVALNRDLEQDAARREIAMKVLSVMLSEEAQNRIVADGQDVLSYSQNVPLRLTEYMKDVRDVVEENHMYIRIASNDFFAVSKDVVSKMIAGELDARQAYQTFNAQLLAEGAPAAAETVLTSGQGYSNVFHANGGNAAFSVMANTLRGVYGTDVLLATANSFTGSVLKADYTKKMAASMIMPNGLLSRQRTMTGAELKELVRAYVEGCEGGFVPFNRGSLPVVSGIAVEVKENNGSYTLTGITRNGQPLGDNDTVTVTCLATSKQMDALLASGSGVSAGEDAWVKDMWRDYVSGDAALAEPENYMTLR
;
A
#
# COMPACT_ATOMS: atom_id res chain seq x y z
N MET A 1 -6.41 -6.35 -18.67
CA MET A 1 -5.09 -5.98 -19.24
C MET A 1 -4.75 -6.83 -20.46
N PHE A 2 -4.47 -8.13 -20.36
CA PHE A 2 -4.13 -8.95 -21.56
C PHE A 2 -5.32 -9.19 -22.49
N GLN A 3 -6.52 -9.40 -21.97
CA GLN A 3 -7.75 -9.60 -22.76
C GLN A 3 -8.13 -8.34 -23.56
N ASP A 4 -7.86 -7.16 -23.05
CA ASP A 4 -8.11 -5.89 -23.75
C ASP A 4 -7.19 -5.72 -24.97
N GLU A 5 -6.09 -6.46 -25.02
CA GLU A 5 -5.15 -6.53 -26.12
C GLU A 5 -5.42 -7.73 -27.06
N GLY A 6 -6.51 -8.49 -26.85
CA GLY A 6 -6.87 -9.65 -27.65
C GLY A 6 -5.99 -10.87 -27.40
N ILE A 7 -5.24 -10.91 -26.28
CA ILE A 7 -4.42 -12.05 -25.89
C ILE A 7 -5.28 -13.03 -25.10
N ASP A 8 -5.46 -14.23 -25.64
CA ASP A 8 -6.13 -15.31 -24.94
C ASP A 8 -5.22 -15.87 -23.84
N THR A 9 -5.68 -15.83 -22.61
CA THR A 9 -4.92 -16.27 -21.44
C THR A 9 -5.77 -17.18 -20.58
N THR A 10 -5.13 -18.14 -19.89
CA THR A 10 -5.79 -19.01 -18.94
C THR A 10 -4.92 -19.27 -17.72
N PHE A 11 -5.53 -19.71 -16.64
CA PHE A 11 -4.84 -20.19 -15.46
C PHE A 11 -4.36 -21.63 -15.69
N LEU A 12 -3.10 -21.90 -15.32
CA LEU A 12 -2.55 -23.25 -15.30
C LEU A 12 -2.43 -23.75 -13.85
N PRO A 13 -2.85 -24.99 -13.58
CA PRO A 13 -2.66 -25.59 -12.26
C PRO A 13 -1.19 -25.99 -12.06
N PHE A 14 -0.79 -26.15 -10.80
CA PHE A 14 0.41 -26.86 -10.42
C PHE A 14 0.13 -28.36 -10.42
N PHE A 15 1.13 -29.15 -10.78
CA PHE A 15 1.02 -30.60 -10.74
C PHE A 15 1.84 -31.17 -9.60
N SER A 16 1.21 -32.02 -8.76
CA SER A 16 1.93 -32.83 -7.78
C SER A 16 2.75 -33.91 -8.48
N GLN A 17 3.62 -34.60 -7.73
CA GLN A 17 4.37 -35.73 -8.25
C GLN A 17 3.46 -36.86 -8.77
N ASN A 18 2.25 -36.95 -8.27
CA ASN A 18 1.25 -37.92 -8.69
C ASN A 18 0.42 -37.47 -9.88
N GLY A 19 0.70 -36.28 -10.44
CA GLY A 19 -0.05 -35.72 -11.55
C GLY A 19 -1.37 -35.06 -11.16
N GLU A 20 -1.68 -34.94 -9.85
CA GLU A 20 -2.85 -34.21 -9.37
C GLU A 20 -2.68 -32.70 -9.63
N LYS A 21 -3.76 -32.08 -10.03
CA LYS A 21 -3.82 -30.63 -10.24
C LYS A 21 -4.10 -29.91 -8.93
N TRP A 22 -3.37 -28.83 -8.69
CA TRP A 22 -3.53 -27.95 -7.54
C TRP A 22 -3.46 -26.49 -7.95
N ILE A 23 -4.21 -25.63 -7.27
CA ILE A 23 -4.03 -24.18 -7.38
C ILE A 23 -3.62 -23.58 -6.04
N MET A 24 -2.86 -22.50 -6.13
CA MET A 24 -2.49 -21.70 -4.99
C MET A 24 -3.50 -20.58 -4.81
N THR A 25 -4.05 -20.44 -3.61
CA THR A 25 -4.92 -19.34 -3.24
C THR A 25 -4.31 -18.54 -2.10
N THR A 26 -4.67 -17.25 -2.02
CA THR A 26 -4.33 -16.39 -0.89
C THR A 26 -5.59 -15.77 -0.35
N PRO A 27 -5.76 -15.67 0.97
CA PRO A 27 -6.85 -14.88 1.53
C PRO A 27 -6.71 -13.43 1.05
N TYR A 28 -7.67 -12.96 0.26
CA TYR A 28 -7.67 -11.59 -0.25
C TYR A 28 -8.04 -10.59 0.83
N PHE A 29 -9.01 -10.97 1.67
CA PHE A 29 -9.42 -10.21 2.84
C PHE A 29 -9.29 -11.04 4.09
N GLN A 30 -8.77 -10.44 5.14
CA GLN A 30 -8.75 -11.01 6.47
C GLN A 30 -9.45 -10.03 7.41
N VAL A 31 -10.32 -10.55 8.27
CA VAL A 31 -10.97 -9.75 9.30
C VAL A 31 -10.40 -10.19 10.65
N ALA A 32 -9.79 -9.25 11.35
CA ALA A 32 -9.34 -9.45 12.71
C ALA A 32 -10.09 -8.50 13.66
N LEU A 33 -10.48 -9.00 14.81
CA LEU A 33 -11.02 -8.17 15.87
C LEU A 33 -9.88 -7.64 16.74
N ASN A 34 -9.97 -6.36 17.11
CA ASN A 34 -8.99 -5.77 18.01
C ASN A 34 -9.09 -6.44 19.41
N ARG A 35 -7.96 -6.83 19.97
CA ARG A 35 -7.88 -7.44 21.31
C ARG A 35 -8.46 -6.54 22.41
N ASP A 36 -8.37 -5.22 22.27
CA ASP A 36 -8.92 -4.28 23.24
C ASP A 36 -10.44 -4.41 23.42
N LEU A 37 -11.13 -5.02 22.44
CA LEU A 37 -12.56 -5.34 22.56
C LEU A 37 -12.86 -6.38 23.64
N GLU A 38 -11.88 -7.12 24.13
CA GLU A 38 -12.05 -8.03 25.28
C GLU A 38 -12.45 -7.25 26.54
N GLN A 39 -12.06 -5.99 26.63
CA GLN A 39 -12.29 -5.11 27.79
C GLN A 39 -13.53 -4.22 27.63
N ASP A 40 -14.18 -4.23 26.45
CA ASP A 40 -15.36 -3.42 26.14
C ASP A 40 -16.47 -4.30 25.55
N ALA A 41 -17.31 -4.82 26.41
CA ALA A 41 -18.39 -5.73 26.02
C ALA A 41 -19.37 -5.12 25.01
N ALA A 42 -19.67 -3.82 25.12
CA ALA A 42 -20.60 -3.14 24.22
C ALA A 42 -20.01 -3.00 22.82
N ARG A 43 -18.76 -2.58 22.71
CA ARG A 43 -18.05 -2.49 21.43
C ARG A 43 -17.80 -3.87 20.82
N ARG A 44 -17.50 -4.87 21.66
CA ARG A 44 -17.36 -6.26 21.20
C ARG A 44 -18.64 -6.79 20.57
N GLU A 45 -19.79 -6.54 21.19
CA GLU A 45 -21.09 -6.95 20.66
C GLU A 45 -21.35 -6.32 19.27
N ILE A 46 -21.08 -5.02 19.13
CA ILE A 46 -21.22 -4.32 17.84
C ILE A 46 -20.26 -4.92 16.80
N ALA A 47 -19.00 -5.14 17.14
CA ALA A 47 -18.01 -5.72 16.24
C ALA A 47 -18.41 -7.13 15.79
N MET A 48 -18.94 -7.95 16.69
CA MET A 48 -19.45 -9.28 16.35
C MET A 48 -20.69 -9.24 15.45
N LYS A 49 -21.57 -8.24 15.62
CA LYS A 49 -22.71 -8.04 14.70
C LYS A 49 -22.22 -7.64 13.30
N VAL A 50 -21.24 -6.75 13.20
CA VAL A 50 -20.64 -6.37 11.91
C VAL A 50 -20.01 -7.59 11.24
N LEU A 51 -19.22 -8.37 11.98
CA LEU A 51 -18.59 -9.58 11.47
C LEU A 51 -19.66 -10.60 11.00
N SER A 52 -20.73 -10.79 11.76
CA SER A 52 -21.84 -11.68 11.39
C SER A 52 -22.52 -11.24 10.09
N VAL A 53 -22.71 -9.94 9.88
CA VAL A 53 -23.25 -9.40 8.62
C VAL A 53 -22.28 -9.64 7.47
N MET A 54 -20.99 -9.39 7.67
CA MET A 54 -19.97 -9.62 6.62
C MET A 54 -19.86 -11.08 6.20
N LEU A 55 -20.05 -12.01 7.14
CA LEU A 55 -20.01 -13.46 6.90
C LEU A 55 -21.36 -14.05 6.52
N SER A 56 -22.43 -13.25 6.45
CA SER A 56 -23.74 -13.73 6.02
C SER A 56 -23.73 -14.17 4.55
N GLU A 57 -24.58 -15.12 4.20
CA GLU A 57 -24.72 -15.60 2.82
C GLU A 57 -25.07 -14.45 1.86
N GLU A 58 -25.89 -13.50 2.29
CA GLU A 58 -26.24 -12.33 1.49
C GLU A 58 -25.02 -11.48 1.16
N ALA A 59 -24.20 -11.12 2.15
CA ALA A 59 -22.99 -10.34 1.95
C ALA A 59 -21.97 -11.11 1.10
N GLN A 60 -21.78 -12.40 1.36
CA GLN A 60 -20.88 -13.26 0.59
C GLN A 60 -21.34 -13.41 -0.87
N ASN A 61 -22.64 -13.53 -1.14
CA ASN A 61 -23.18 -13.54 -2.50
C ASN A 61 -22.88 -12.25 -3.25
N ARG A 62 -22.95 -11.08 -2.58
CA ARG A 62 -22.61 -9.80 -3.18
C ARG A 62 -21.10 -9.72 -3.49
N ILE A 63 -20.25 -10.12 -2.54
CA ILE A 63 -18.79 -10.13 -2.74
C ILE A 63 -18.41 -10.99 -3.94
N VAL A 64 -18.99 -12.20 -4.07
CA VAL A 64 -18.72 -13.10 -5.19
C VAL A 64 -19.33 -12.58 -6.51
N ALA A 65 -20.44 -11.85 -6.45
CA ALA A 65 -21.08 -11.28 -7.64
C ALA A 65 -20.28 -10.10 -8.22
N ASP A 66 -19.71 -9.27 -7.35
CA ASP A 66 -18.95 -8.07 -7.73
C ASP A 66 -17.47 -8.37 -7.94
N GLY A 67 -16.93 -9.41 -7.29
CA GLY A 67 -15.54 -9.85 -7.41
C GLY A 67 -15.34 -10.85 -8.54
N GLN A 68 -14.31 -10.67 -9.33
CA GLN A 68 -13.90 -11.67 -10.33
C GLN A 68 -13.09 -12.77 -9.64
N ASP A 69 -13.51 -14.03 -9.81
CA ASP A 69 -12.84 -15.23 -9.28
C ASP A 69 -12.56 -15.20 -7.77
N VAL A 70 -13.43 -14.51 -7.01
CA VAL A 70 -13.37 -14.46 -5.55
C VAL A 70 -14.15 -15.64 -4.97
N LEU A 71 -13.51 -16.36 -4.06
CA LEU A 71 -14.15 -17.48 -3.35
C LEU A 71 -14.86 -16.97 -2.09
N SER A 72 -16.06 -17.52 -1.83
CA SER A 72 -16.83 -17.26 -0.62
C SER A 72 -16.26 -18.01 0.59
N TYR A 73 -16.43 -17.43 1.78
CA TYR A 73 -16.29 -18.17 3.05
C TYR A 73 -17.46 -19.12 3.35
N SER A 74 -18.58 -18.97 2.66
CA SER A 74 -19.76 -19.81 2.82
C SER A 74 -19.84 -20.85 1.71
N GLN A 75 -20.00 -22.11 2.08
CA GLN A 75 -20.22 -23.22 1.14
C GLN A 75 -21.58 -23.15 0.44
N ASN A 76 -22.52 -22.37 0.98
CA ASN A 76 -23.86 -22.19 0.42
C ASN A 76 -23.89 -21.15 -0.71
N VAL A 77 -22.82 -20.41 -0.90
CA VAL A 77 -22.72 -19.40 -1.96
C VAL A 77 -22.18 -20.07 -3.22
N PRO A 78 -22.90 -19.99 -4.35
CA PRO A 78 -22.48 -20.62 -5.59
C PRO A 78 -21.13 -20.10 -6.08
N LEU A 79 -20.29 -21.03 -6.53
CA LEU A 79 -19.00 -20.70 -7.17
C LEU A 79 -19.25 -19.96 -8.49
N ARG A 80 -18.62 -18.77 -8.63
CA ARG A 80 -18.68 -17.94 -9.83
C ARG A 80 -17.28 -17.69 -10.33
N LEU A 81 -16.88 -18.47 -11.33
CA LEU A 81 -15.59 -18.34 -11.98
C LEU A 81 -15.76 -17.71 -13.37
N THR A 82 -14.86 -16.83 -13.71
CA THR A 82 -14.77 -16.25 -15.04
C THR A 82 -14.30 -17.30 -16.07
N GLU A 83 -14.45 -16.99 -17.37
CA GLU A 83 -13.92 -17.82 -18.44
C GLU A 83 -12.39 -17.98 -18.35
N TYR A 84 -11.73 -17.03 -17.74
CA TYR A 84 -10.29 -17.07 -17.47
C TYR A 84 -9.86 -18.24 -16.57
N MET A 85 -10.76 -18.70 -15.68
CA MET A 85 -10.52 -19.81 -14.76
C MET A 85 -11.06 -21.15 -15.28
N LYS A 86 -11.48 -21.24 -16.54
CA LYS A 86 -12.13 -22.44 -17.13
C LYS A 86 -11.30 -23.71 -16.97
N ASP A 87 -10.00 -23.63 -17.19
CA ASP A 87 -9.09 -24.79 -17.22
C ASP A 87 -8.68 -25.28 -15.82
N VAL A 88 -9.09 -24.56 -14.76
CA VAL A 88 -8.88 -24.93 -13.36
C VAL A 88 -10.18 -25.00 -12.56
N ARG A 89 -11.32 -24.98 -13.23
CA ARG A 89 -12.64 -25.04 -12.58
C ARG A 89 -12.80 -26.32 -11.76
N ASP A 90 -12.45 -27.45 -12.34
CA ASP A 90 -12.44 -28.76 -11.68
C ASP A 90 -11.61 -28.75 -10.40
N VAL A 91 -10.45 -28.15 -10.44
CA VAL A 91 -9.52 -28.02 -9.30
C VAL A 91 -10.13 -27.20 -8.15
N VAL A 92 -10.88 -26.14 -8.48
CA VAL A 92 -11.56 -25.30 -7.49
C VAL A 92 -12.77 -26.05 -6.93
N GLU A 93 -13.58 -26.71 -7.77
CA GLU A 93 -14.76 -27.45 -7.35
C GLU A 93 -14.43 -28.68 -6.48
N GLU A 94 -13.29 -29.32 -6.76
CA GLU A 94 -12.78 -30.44 -5.95
C GLU A 94 -12.01 -29.99 -4.71
N ASN A 95 -11.90 -28.67 -4.49
CA ASN A 95 -11.15 -28.05 -3.37
C ASN A 95 -9.67 -28.47 -3.31
N HIS A 96 -9.05 -28.71 -4.46
CA HIS A 96 -7.62 -28.96 -4.56
C HIS A 96 -6.84 -27.63 -4.52
N MET A 97 -7.05 -26.91 -3.44
CA MET A 97 -6.44 -25.59 -3.21
C MET A 97 -5.57 -25.63 -1.97
N TYR A 98 -4.40 -25.02 -2.05
CA TYR A 98 -3.63 -24.75 -0.85
C TYR A 98 -3.54 -23.24 -0.59
N ILE A 99 -3.68 -22.89 0.67
CA ILE A 99 -3.55 -21.51 1.10
C ILE A 99 -2.08 -21.18 1.20
N ARG A 100 -1.66 -20.17 0.44
CA ARG A 100 -0.32 -19.65 0.53
C ARG A 100 -0.15 -18.83 1.81
N ILE A 101 0.63 -19.36 2.73
CA ILE A 101 1.11 -18.65 3.91
C ILE A 101 2.59 -18.32 3.67
N ALA A 102 2.87 -17.59 2.59
CA ALA A 102 4.25 -17.28 2.26
C ALA A 102 4.63 -15.89 2.74
N SER A 103 5.72 -15.81 3.48
CA SER A 103 6.37 -14.54 3.83
C SER A 103 7.04 -13.92 2.60
N ASN A 104 7.39 -12.63 2.69
CA ASN A 104 8.18 -11.99 1.63
C ASN A 104 9.52 -12.69 1.38
N ASP A 105 10.07 -13.34 2.41
CA ASP A 105 11.33 -14.10 2.33
C ASP A 105 11.18 -15.32 1.43
N PHE A 106 10.05 -16.03 1.54
CA PHE A 106 9.72 -17.13 0.61
C PHE A 106 9.79 -16.67 -0.85
N PHE A 107 9.29 -15.45 -1.15
CA PHE A 107 9.35 -14.92 -2.51
C PHE A 107 10.74 -14.53 -2.95
N ALA A 108 11.51 -13.91 -2.06
CA ALA A 108 12.87 -13.50 -2.39
C ALA A 108 13.73 -14.74 -2.68
N VAL A 109 13.64 -15.75 -1.83
CA VAL A 109 14.34 -17.03 -2.02
C VAL A 109 13.84 -17.76 -3.27
N SER A 110 12.52 -17.83 -3.48
CA SER A 110 11.94 -18.46 -4.67
C SER A 110 12.44 -17.79 -5.95
N LYS A 111 12.42 -16.46 -5.98
CA LYS A 111 12.87 -15.70 -7.15
C LYS A 111 14.34 -15.95 -7.45
N ASP A 112 15.21 -15.92 -6.44
CA ASP A 112 16.65 -16.17 -6.60
C ASP A 112 16.90 -17.58 -7.14
N VAL A 113 16.33 -18.59 -6.49
CA VAL A 113 16.54 -19.99 -6.87
C VAL A 113 15.97 -20.31 -8.24
N VAL A 114 14.75 -19.82 -8.57
CA VAL A 114 14.14 -20.02 -9.89
C VAL A 114 14.94 -19.31 -10.96
N SER A 115 15.44 -18.10 -10.72
CA SER A 115 16.29 -17.40 -11.68
C SER A 115 17.56 -18.18 -12.01
N LYS A 116 18.22 -18.75 -11.00
CA LYS A 116 19.42 -19.60 -11.16
C LYS A 116 19.11 -20.90 -11.91
N MET A 117 17.94 -21.47 -11.66
CA MET A 117 17.47 -22.66 -12.40
C MET A 117 17.21 -22.36 -13.88
N ILE A 118 16.57 -21.23 -14.18
CA ILE A 118 16.35 -20.77 -15.56
C ILE A 118 17.67 -20.47 -16.27
N ALA A 119 18.65 -19.90 -15.55
CA ALA A 119 19.98 -19.65 -16.08
C ALA A 119 20.82 -20.92 -16.28
N GLY A 120 20.33 -22.09 -15.85
CA GLY A 120 21.06 -23.36 -15.94
C GLY A 120 22.18 -23.52 -14.90
N GLU A 121 22.21 -22.66 -13.89
CA GLU A 121 23.20 -22.71 -12.81
C GLU A 121 22.87 -23.78 -11.77
N LEU A 122 21.58 -24.12 -11.62
CA LEU A 122 21.07 -25.15 -10.73
C LEU A 122 20.16 -26.13 -11.48
N ASP A 123 20.34 -27.42 -11.24
CA ASP A 123 19.32 -28.40 -11.61
C ASP A 123 18.15 -28.39 -10.60
N ALA A 124 17.06 -29.08 -10.91
CA ALA A 124 15.86 -29.12 -10.06
C ALA A 124 16.13 -29.62 -8.63
N ARG A 125 17.06 -30.56 -8.48
CA ARG A 125 17.44 -31.12 -7.16
C ARG A 125 18.26 -30.10 -6.35
N GLN A 126 19.22 -29.47 -6.99
CA GLN A 126 20.05 -28.43 -6.40
C GLN A 126 19.19 -27.20 -6.06
N ALA A 127 18.26 -26.83 -6.92
CA ALA A 127 17.31 -25.75 -6.67
C ALA A 127 16.46 -26.02 -5.41
N TYR A 128 15.91 -27.23 -5.27
CA TYR A 128 15.15 -27.64 -4.08
C TYR A 128 16.00 -27.61 -2.82
N GLN A 129 17.22 -28.12 -2.87
CA GLN A 129 18.13 -28.12 -1.72
C GLN A 129 18.53 -26.70 -1.31
N THR A 130 18.86 -25.86 -2.29
CA THR A 130 19.22 -24.44 -2.07
C THR A 130 18.05 -23.67 -1.49
N PHE A 131 16.85 -23.88 -2.02
CA PHE A 131 15.64 -23.25 -1.52
C PHE A 131 15.37 -23.59 -0.06
N ASN A 132 15.41 -24.88 0.29
CA ASN A 132 15.19 -25.30 1.67
C ASN A 132 16.28 -24.79 2.62
N ALA A 133 17.54 -24.82 2.19
CA ALA A 133 18.65 -24.34 3.02
C ALA A 133 18.52 -22.82 3.29
N GLN A 134 18.15 -22.04 2.29
CA GLN A 134 17.94 -20.59 2.45
C GLN A 134 16.75 -20.28 3.34
N LEU A 135 15.59 -20.94 3.14
CA LEU A 135 14.43 -20.75 4.01
C LEU A 135 14.68 -21.13 5.47
N LEU A 136 15.42 -22.22 5.71
CA LEU A 136 15.79 -22.63 7.06
C LEU A 136 16.79 -21.67 7.70
N ALA A 137 17.73 -21.13 6.93
CA ALA A 137 18.68 -20.14 7.41
C ALA A 137 18.00 -18.80 7.77
N GLU A 138 17.00 -18.38 6.98
CA GLU A 138 16.21 -17.19 7.27
C GLU A 138 15.19 -17.41 8.39
N GLY A 139 14.70 -18.64 8.58
CA GLY A 139 13.78 -19.01 9.64
C GLY A 139 14.42 -19.17 11.02
N ALA A 140 15.74 -19.19 11.12
CA ALA A 140 16.41 -19.01 12.41
C ALA A 140 16.34 -17.52 12.76
N PRO A 141 15.66 -17.12 13.87
CA PRO A 141 15.69 -15.72 14.28
C PRO A 141 17.12 -15.42 14.75
N ALA A 142 17.98 -14.98 13.86
CA ALA A 142 19.02 -14.05 14.26
C ALA A 142 18.25 -12.93 14.95
N ALA A 143 18.68 -12.52 16.14
CA ALA A 143 18.11 -11.37 16.83
C ALA A 143 18.07 -10.24 15.79
N ALA A 144 16.86 -9.95 15.28
CA ALA A 144 16.73 -9.09 14.12
C ALA A 144 17.17 -7.71 14.60
N GLU A 145 18.22 -7.19 13.98
CA GLU A 145 18.78 -5.90 14.32
C GLU A 145 17.70 -4.82 14.25
N THR A 146 17.54 -4.07 15.33
CA THR A 146 16.66 -2.90 15.37
C THR A 146 17.31 -1.80 14.54
N VAL A 147 16.60 -1.35 13.52
CA VAL A 147 17.08 -0.28 12.62
C VAL A 147 16.31 1.03 12.83
N LEU A 148 15.18 0.99 13.52
CA LEU A 148 14.34 2.14 13.78
C LEU A 148 13.52 1.87 15.04
N THR A 149 13.42 2.86 15.94
CA THR A 149 12.57 2.77 17.12
C THR A 149 11.51 3.86 17.08
N SER A 150 10.24 3.49 17.29
CA SER A 150 9.17 4.44 17.55
C SER A 150 8.78 4.41 19.01
N GLY A 151 9.00 5.51 19.73
CA GLY A 151 8.69 5.67 21.16
C GLY A 151 7.18 5.72 21.44
N GLN A 152 6.36 5.98 20.41
CA GLN A 152 4.90 6.00 20.50
C GLN A 152 4.25 5.47 19.23
N GLY A 153 2.95 5.14 19.35
CA GLY A 153 2.17 4.66 18.22
C GLY A 153 1.39 5.80 17.57
N TYR A 154 1.28 5.76 16.24
CA TYR A 154 0.46 6.72 15.48
C TYR A 154 -0.55 5.93 14.64
N SER A 155 -1.83 6.29 14.81
CA SER A 155 -2.93 5.66 14.09
C SER A 155 -2.98 6.10 12.62
N ASN A 156 -3.33 5.18 11.74
CA ASN A 156 -3.64 5.46 10.34
C ASN A 156 -5.13 5.78 10.11
N VAL A 157 -5.87 6.05 11.17
CA VAL A 157 -7.25 6.52 11.06
C VAL A 157 -7.26 8.00 10.69
N PHE A 158 -8.04 8.35 9.66
CA PHE A 158 -8.24 9.75 9.32
C PHE A 158 -9.08 10.44 10.40
N HIS A 159 -8.62 11.60 10.84
CA HIS A 159 -9.40 12.47 11.67
C HIS A 159 -10.55 13.12 10.89
N ALA A 160 -11.54 13.65 11.58
CA ALA A 160 -12.65 14.36 10.96
C ALA A 160 -12.19 15.56 10.10
N ASN A 161 -11.05 16.15 10.44
CA ASN A 161 -10.43 17.23 9.66
C ASN A 161 -9.61 16.76 8.44
N GLY A 162 -9.64 15.49 8.11
CA GLY A 162 -8.94 14.91 6.96
C GLY A 162 -7.49 14.50 7.19
N GLY A 163 -6.88 14.87 8.30
CA GLY A 163 -5.49 14.51 8.63
C GLY A 163 -5.34 13.09 9.15
N ASN A 164 -4.12 12.57 9.08
CA ASN A 164 -3.74 11.23 9.53
C ASN A 164 -2.35 11.25 10.17
N ALA A 165 -2.27 10.90 11.46
CA ALA A 165 -1.02 11.02 12.22
C ALA A 165 0.09 10.11 11.70
N ALA A 166 -0.19 8.85 11.38
CA ALA A 166 0.82 7.92 10.87
C ALA A 166 1.39 8.38 9.53
N PHE A 167 0.54 8.86 8.62
CA PHE A 167 0.98 9.34 7.32
C PHE A 167 1.72 10.66 7.42
N SER A 168 1.34 11.53 8.37
CA SER A 168 2.09 12.75 8.66
C SER A 168 3.51 12.44 9.14
N VAL A 169 3.67 11.51 10.10
CA VAL A 169 4.98 11.05 10.56
C VAL A 169 5.85 10.58 9.40
N MET A 170 5.30 9.73 8.53
CA MET A 170 6.03 9.19 7.38
C MET A 170 6.39 10.29 6.37
N ALA A 171 5.45 11.17 6.06
CA ALA A 171 5.68 12.27 5.14
C ALA A 171 6.73 13.26 5.68
N ASN A 172 6.66 13.63 6.98
CA ASN A 172 7.63 14.50 7.62
C ASN A 172 9.02 13.87 7.66
N THR A 173 9.10 12.57 7.97
CA THR A 173 10.38 11.85 7.96
C THR A 173 10.99 11.85 6.57
N LEU A 174 10.24 11.48 5.54
CA LEU A 174 10.73 11.48 4.16
C LEU A 174 11.08 12.88 3.65
N ARG A 175 10.31 13.91 4.01
CA ARG A 175 10.68 15.30 3.69
C ARG A 175 12.07 15.64 4.22
N GLY A 176 12.37 15.24 5.45
CA GLY A 176 13.70 15.41 6.05
C GLY A 176 14.77 14.61 5.30
N VAL A 177 14.48 13.36 4.93
CA VAL A 177 15.41 12.51 4.15
C VAL A 177 15.74 13.13 2.80
N TYR A 178 14.75 13.69 2.11
CA TYR A 178 14.95 14.36 0.82
C TYR A 178 15.53 15.78 0.94
N GLY A 179 15.48 16.39 2.13
CA GLY A 179 15.97 17.74 2.37
C GLY A 179 15.19 18.82 1.61
N THR A 180 13.88 18.60 1.37
CA THR A 180 13.04 19.55 0.64
C THR A 180 12.12 20.34 1.57
N ASP A 181 11.64 21.50 1.10
CA ASP A 181 10.71 22.34 1.85
C ASP A 181 9.35 21.69 2.04
N VAL A 182 8.90 20.97 0.99
CA VAL A 182 7.56 20.36 0.90
C VAL A 182 7.69 18.94 0.37
N LEU A 183 6.86 18.04 0.91
CA LEU A 183 6.63 16.72 0.34
C LEU A 183 5.15 16.55 0.01
N LEU A 184 4.86 16.05 -1.17
CA LEU A 184 3.52 15.67 -1.63
C LEU A 184 3.46 14.17 -1.89
N ALA A 185 2.48 13.51 -1.28
CA ALA A 185 2.21 12.10 -1.44
C ALA A 185 0.71 11.84 -1.48
N THR A 186 0.32 10.61 -1.69
CA THR A 186 -1.06 10.15 -1.45
C THR A 186 -1.08 9.18 -0.27
N ALA A 187 -2.27 8.94 0.28
CA ALA A 187 -2.44 7.98 1.37
C ALA A 187 -1.94 6.57 1.00
N ASN A 188 -2.00 6.19 -0.28
CA ASN A 188 -1.50 4.92 -0.80
C ASN A 188 0.03 4.80 -0.82
N SER A 189 0.74 5.89 -0.55
CA SER A 189 2.21 5.86 -0.45
C SER A 189 2.71 5.18 0.82
N PHE A 190 1.86 5.03 1.82
CA PHE A 190 2.23 4.54 3.15
C PHE A 190 1.37 3.36 3.59
N THR A 191 1.92 2.52 4.47
CA THR A 191 1.24 1.30 4.93
C THR A 191 0.90 1.41 6.42
N GLY A 192 -0.39 1.32 6.70
CA GLY A 192 -0.89 1.08 8.05
C GLY A 192 -0.52 2.15 9.09
N SER A 193 -0.65 1.76 10.35
CA SER A 193 -0.25 2.56 11.51
C SER A 193 1.24 2.46 11.78
N VAL A 194 1.83 3.50 12.35
CA VAL A 194 3.15 3.40 12.97
C VAL A 194 2.96 2.86 14.39
N LEU A 195 3.53 1.71 14.67
CA LEU A 195 3.41 1.07 15.98
C LEU A 195 4.46 1.64 16.95
N LYS A 196 4.15 1.64 18.25
CA LYS A 196 5.17 1.79 19.28
C LYS A 196 5.97 0.50 19.34
N ALA A 197 7.12 0.46 18.71
CA ALA A 197 7.92 -0.75 18.57
C ALA A 197 9.36 -0.44 18.14
N ASP A 198 10.22 -1.42 18.37
CA ASP A 198 11.49 -1.55 17.69
C ASP A 198 11.28 -2.23 16.33
N TYR A 199 11.67 -1.55 15.28
CA TYR A 199 11.48 -2.03 13.92
C TYR A 199 12.73 -2.72 13.42
N THR A 200 12.56 -3.93 12.94
CA THR A 200 13.57 -4.60 12.13
C THR A 200 13.62 -3.99 10.74
N LYS A 201 14.71 -4.20 10.01
CA LYS A 201 14.86 -3.76 8.61
C LYS A 201 13.66 -4.14 7.73
N LYS A 202 13.12 -5.33 7.93
CA LYS A 202 11.95 -5.84 7.20
C LYS A 202 10.67 -5.09 7.57
N MET A 203 10.43 -4.88 8.85
CA MET A 203 9.26 -4.11 9.32
C MET A 203 9.33 -2.67 8.82
N ALA A 204 10.49 -2.02 8.93
CA ALA A 204 10.69 -0.67 8.41
C ALA A 204 10.47 -0.58 6.90
N ALA A 205 11.00 -1.54 6.13
CA ALA A 205 10.81 -1.58 4.67
C ALA A 205 9.33 -1.71 4.26
N SER A 206 8.49 -2.31 5.11
CA SER A 206 7.05 -2.46 4.82
C SER A 206 6.23 -1.19 5.04
N MET A 207 6.80 -0.12 5.61
CA MET A 207 6.09 1.14 5.86
C MET A 207 5.82 1.94 4.58
N ILE A 208 6.53 1.65 3.49
CA ILE A 208 6.39 2.31 2.19
C ILE A 208 5.66 1.38 1.20
N MET A 209 4.63 1.91 0.55
CA MET A 209 3.84 1.25 -0.50
C MET A 209 3.57 2.24 -1.65
N PRO A 210 3.32 1.78 -2.88
CA PRO A 210 3.61 0.47 -3.46
C PRO A 210 5.09 0.26 -3.81
N ASN A 211 5.45 -0.94 -4.28
CA ASN A 211 6.82 -1.22 -4.74
C ASN A 211 7.28 -0.31 -5.89
N GLY A 212 6.35 0.21 -6.68
CA GLY A 212 6.59 1.10 -7.80
C GLY A 212 6.48 2.59 -7.45
N LEU A 213 6.60 2.97 -6.18
CA LEU A 213 6.56 4.37 -5.79
C LEU A 213 7.86 5.07 -6.17
N LEU A 214 7.73 6.12 -6.95
CA LEU A 214 8.83 6.98 -7.41
C LEU A 214 8.83 8.31 -6.66
N SER A 215 9.99 8.93 -6.53
CA SER A 215 10.15 10.30 -6.06
C SER A 215 10.76 11.17 -7.14
N ARG A 216 10.29 12.41 -7.23
CA ARG A 216 10.87 13.42 -8.09
C ARG A 216 10.94 14.74 -7.35
N GLN A 217 12.10 15.39 -7.40
CA GLN A 217 12.33 16.66 -6.73
C GLN A 217 12.26 17.82 -7.72
N ARG A 218 11.85 19.00 -7.19
CA ARG A 218 11.70 20.20 -7.95
C ARG A 218 11.82 21.46 -7.12
N THR A 219 12.30 22.51 -7.75
CA THR A 219 12.10 23.88 -7.28
C THR A 219 10.94 24.50 -8.08
N MET A 220 9.96 25.07 -7.41
CA MET A 220 8.81 25.71 -8.01
C MET A 220 8.39 26.96 -7.25
N THR A 221 7.60 27.79 -7.90
CA THR A 221 6.97 28.95 -7.28
C THR A 221 5.77 28.51 -6.42
N GLY A 222 5.36 29.39 -5.49
CA GLY A 222 4.15 29.13 -4.70
C GLY A 222 2.88 29.00 -5.56
N ALA A 223 2.81 29.76 -6.67
CA ALA A 223 1.71 29.63 -7.64
C ALA A 223 1.69 28.23 -8.26
N GLU A 224 2.82 27.72 -8.73
CA GLU A 224 2.94 26.35 -9.30
C GLU A 224 2.60 25.27 -8.26
N LEU A 225 3.05 25.44 -7.00
CA LEU A 225 2.72 24.52 -5.93
C LEU A 225 1.21 24.52 -5.62
N LYS A 226 0.56 25.69 -5.63
CA LYS A 226 -0.90 25.78 -5.43
C LYS A 226 -1.67 25.04 -6.53
N GLU A 227 -1.27 25.18 -7.79
CA GLU A 227 -1.87 24.43 -8.89
C GLU A 227 -1.66 22.91 -8.76
N LEU A 228 -0.44 22.50 -8.39
CA LEU A 228 -0.13 21.09 -8.16
C LEU A 228 -0.98 20.50 -7.04
N VAL A 229 -1.04 21.17 -5.88
CA VAL A 229 -1.86 20.71 -4.73
C VAL A 229 -3.35 20.70 -5.09
N ARG A 230 -3.81 21.71 -5.87
CA ARG A 230 -5.19 21.76 -6.36
C ARG A 230 -5.51 20.53 -7.21
N ALA A 231 -4.63 20.14 -8.11
CA ALA A 231 -4.81 18.95 -8.95
C ALA A 231 -4.95 17.67 -8.11
N TYR A 232 -4.19 17.55 -7.01
CA TYR A 232 -4.33 16.43 -6.08
C TYR A 232 -5.66 16.46 -5.32
N VAL A 233 -6.08 17.62 -4.83
CA VAL A 233 -7.32 17.77 -4.04
C VAL A 233 -8.56 17.62 -4.90
N GLU A 234 -8.63 18.33 -6.02
CA GLU A 234 -9.81 18.41 -6.89
C GLU A 234 -9.92 17.22 -7.84
N GLY A 235 -8.81 16.53 -8.11
CA GLY A 235 -8.77 15.26 -8.85
C GLY A 235 -9.17 14.03 -8.01
N CYS A 236 -9.50 14.20 -6.73
CA CYS A 236 -10.05 13.13 -5.90
C CYS A 236 -11.49 12.82 -6.30
N GLU A 237 -11.66 11.98 -7.30
CA GLU A 237 -12.99 11.48 -7.69
C GLU A 237 -13.56 10.56 -6.60
N GLY A 238 -14.83 10.79 -6.24
CA GLY A 238 -15.62 9.83 -5.47
C GLY A 238 -15.88 10.16 -4.01
N GLY A 239 -15.60 11.38 -3.57
CA GLY A 239 -15.94 11.85 -2.23
C GLY A 239 -15.06 11.26 -1.13
N PHE A 240 -14.99 11.94 0.00
CA PHE A 240 -14.38 11.43 1.21
C PHE A 240 -15.23 10.28 1.76
N VAL A 241 -15.05 9.10 1.21
CA VAL A 241 -15.48 7.89 1.91
C VAL A 241 -14.33 7.57 2.87
N PRO A 242 -14.57 7.42 4.19
CA PRO A 242 -13.53 7.14 5.18
C PRO A 242 -12.68 5.91 4.85
N PHE A 243 -13.08 5.10 3.90
CA PHE A 243 -12.44 3.87 3.45
C PHE A 243 -11.79 3.97 2.05
N ASN A 244 -12.10 4.98 1.24
CA ASN A 244 -11.42 5.17 -0.05
C ASN A 244 -10.30 6.21 0.06
N ARG A 245 -9.17 5.75 0.60
CA ARG A 245 -8.04 6.59 1.05
C ARG A 245 -7.01 6.88 -0.04
N GLY A 246 -7.15 6.25 -1.22
CA GLY A 246 -6.06 6.19 -2.20
C GLY A 246 -5.70 7.50 -2.85
N SER A 247 -6.63 8.43 -2.91
CA SER A 247 -6.49 9.68 -3.64
C SER A 247 -6.34 10.93 -2.75
N LEU A 248 -6.50 10.82 -1.43
CA LEU A 248 -6.30 11.96 -0.54
C LEU A 248 -4.83 12.39 -0.51
N PRO A 249 -4.54 13.70 -0.65
CA PRO A 249 -3.18 14.19 -0.53
C PRO A 249 -2.69 14.07 0.91
N VAL A 250 -1.44 13.63 1.04
CA VAL A 250 -0.66 13.71 2.27
C VAL A 250 0.46 14.70 2.00
N VAL A 251 0.49 15.79 2.74
CA VAL A 251 1.48 16.84 2.55
C VAL A 251 2.33 17.00 3.81
N SER A 252 3.55 17.47 3.64
CA SER A 252 4.46 17.83 4.72
C SER A 252 5.16 19.13 4.39
N GLY A 253 5.41 19.97 5.39
CA GLY A 253 6.00 21.32 5.22
C GLY A 253 5.02 22.41 4.83
N ILE A 254 3.79 22.04 4.52
CA ILE A 254 2.64 22.94 4.31
C ILE A 254 1.40 22.38 5.00
N ALA A 255 0.43 23.24 5.26
CA ALA A 255 -0.92 22.82 5.64
C ALA A 255 -1.93 23.29 4.58
N VAL A 256 -2.90 22.43 4.27
CA VAL A 256 -3.92 22.68 3.25
C VAL A 256 -5.30 22.82 3.89
N GLU A 257 -6.08 23.77 3.39
CA GLU A 257 -7.50 23.89 3.70
C GLU A 257 -8.33 23.42 2.52
N VAL A 258 -9.24 22.49 2.79
CA VAL A 258 -10.07 21.87 1.79
C VAL A 258 -11.54 22.02 2.18
N LYS A 259 -12.38 22.39 1.25
CA LYS A 259 -13.83 22.44 1.40
C LYS A 259 -14.46 21.24 0.70
N GLU A 260 -15.33 20.55 1.43
CA GLU A 260 -16.15 19.47 0.88
C GLU A 260 -17.54 20.01 0.50
N ASN A 261 -17.96 19.70 -0.74
CA ASN A 261 -19.31 19.99 -1.21
C ASN A 261 -19.86 18.75 -1.93
N ASN A 262 -20.75 18.00 -1.30
CA ASN A 262 -21.43 16.84 -1.90
C ASN A 262 -20.48 15.84 -2.57
N GLY A 263 -19.37 15.52 -1.90
CA GLY A 263 -18.38 14.56 -2.40
C GLY A 263 -17.36 15.14 -3.38
N SER A 264 -17.41 16.43 -3.68
CA SER A 264 -16.36 17.14 -4.40
C SER A 264 -15.51 17.94 -3.42
N TYR A 265 -14.21 18.04 -3.70
CA TYR A 265 -13.25 18.76 -2.87
C TYR A 265 -12.74 19.98 -3.62
N THR A 266 -12.60 21.09 -2.89
CA THR A 266 -12.01 22.33 -3.42
C THR A 266 -10.92 22.81 -2.48
N LEU A 267 -9.75 23.07 -3.03
CA LEU A 267 -8.64 23.69 -2.28
C LEU A 267 -8.98 25.16 -2.01
N THR A 268 -9.05 25.55 -0.73
CA THR A 268 -9.39 26.91 -0.33
C THR A 268 -8.20 27.70 0.23
N GLY A 269 -7.15 27.04 0.68
CA GLY A 269 -5.97 27.70 1.20
C GLY A 269 -4.77 26.77 1.37
N ILE A 270 -3.58 27.37 1.27
CA ILE A 270 -2.32 26.72 1.63
C ILE A 270 -1.55 27.67 2.54
N THR A 271 -1.04 27.14 3.65
CA THR A 271 -0.17 27.87 4.55
C THR A 271 1.17 27.15 4.67
N ARG A 272 2.23 27.92 4.84
CA ARG A 272 3.58 27.44 5.18
C ARG A 272 4.05 28.20 6.42
N ASN A 273 4.49 27.47 7.44
CA ASN A 273 4.88 28.06 8.74
C ASN A 273 3.78 28.99 9.33
N GLY A 274 2.50 28.63 9.16
CA GLY A 274 1.36 29.38 9.66
C GLY A 274 1.02 30.66 8.86
N GLN A 275 1.72 30.94 7.77
CA GLN A 275 1.45 32.08 6.89
C GLN A 275 0.93 31.61 5.53
N PRO A 276 0.00 32.36 4.90
CA PRO A 276 -0.42 32.05 3.53
C PRO A 276 0.76 31.94 2.59
N LEU A 277 0.82 30.90 1.76
CA LEU A 277 1.84 30.72 0.73
C LEU A 277 1.72 31.81 -0.32
N GLY A 278 2.76 32.59 -0.52
CA GLY A 278 2.83 33.64 -1.57
C GLY A 278 3.05 33.03 -2.96
N ASP A 279 2.48 33.65 -4.01
CA ASP A 279 2.62 33.13 -5.37
C ASP A 279 4.08 33.14 -5.88
N ASN A 280 4.89 34.09 -5.40
CA ASN A 280 6.28 34.24 -5.77
C ASN A 280 7.25 33.53 -4.79
N ASP A 281 6.74 32.88 -3.76
CA ASP A 281 7.61 32.10 -2.86
C ASP A 281 8.30 30.99 -3.66
N THR A 282 9.58 30.80 -3.40
CA THR A 282 10.32 29.69 -4.00
C THR A 282 10.41 28.53 -3.01
N VAL A 283 10.02 27.36 -3.41
CA VAL A 283 10.01 26.15 -2.60
C VAL A 283 10.61 24.96 -3.34
N THR A 284 11.33 24.13 -2.61
CA THR A 284 11.75 22.81 -3.08
C THR A 284 10.72 21.77 -2.70
N VAL A 285 10.29 20.95 -3.66
CA VAL A 285 9.19 19.99 -3.49
C VAL A 285 9.65 18.61 -3.89
N THR A 286 9.35 17.61 -3.07
CA THR A 286 9.41 16.19 -3.43
C THR A 286 8.01 15.67 -3.66
N CYS A 287 7.74 15.15 -4.85
CA CYS A 287 6.50 14.45 -5.19
C CYS A 287 6.72 12.94 -5.11
N LEU A 288 5.85 12.23 -4.41
CA LEU A 288 5.81 10.77 -4.38
C LEU A 288 4.60 10.29 -5.17
N ALA A 289 4.83 9.51 -6.23
CA ALA A 289 3.76 8.99 -7.07
C ALA A 289 4.19 7.69 -7.77
N THR A 290 3.23 6.92 -8.26
CA THR A 290 3.52 5.86 -9.23
C THR A 290 3.87 6.49 -10.57
N SER A 291 4.55 5.74 -11.46
CA SER A 291 4.91 6.25 -12.80
C SER A 291 3.71 6.82 -13.54
N LYS A 292 2.57 6.14 -13.54
CA LYS A 292 1.32 6.60 -14.18
C LYS A 292 0.81 7.92 -13.60
N GLN A 293 0.86 8.08 -12.28
CA GLN A 293 0.47 9.33 -11.61
C GLN A 293 1.47 10.45 -11.91
N MET A 294 2.77 10.13 -11.95
CA MET A 294 3.81 11.10 -12.27
C MET A 294 3.67 11.61 -13.69
N ASP A 295 3.37 10.73 -14.65
CA ASP A 295 3.11 11.11 -16.05
C ASP A 295 1.88 12.03 -16.17
N ALA A 296 0.81 11.73 -15.42
CA ALA A 296 -0.38 12.59 -15.41
C ALA A 296 -0.08 13.98 -14.81
N LEU A 297 0.71 14.06 -13.75
CA LEU A 297 1.15 15.32 -13.15
C LEU A 297 2.03 16.13 -14.11
N LEU A 298 2.89 15.48 -14.87
CA LEU A 298 3.72 16.09 -15.90
C LEU A 298 2.87 16.60 -17.08
N ALA A 299 1.87 15.85 -17.49
CA ALA A 299 0.96 16.21 -18.58
C ALA A 299 0.10 17.44 -18.25
N SER A 300 -0.19 17.70 -16.98
CA SER A 300 -0.98 18.85 -16.52
C SER A 300 -0.27 20.21 -16.65
N GLY A 301 0.95 20.23 -17.19
CA GLY A 301 1.68 21.47 -17.45
C GLY A 301 2.27 22.13 -16.19
N SER A 302 2.17 21.48 -15.04
CA SER A 302 2.68 21.97 -13.74
C SER A 302 4.20 22.06 -13.66
N GLY A 303 4.84 22.22 -14.81
CA GLY A 303 6.25 22.55 -14.98
C GLY A 303 7.24 21.56 -14.28
N VAL A 304 6.99 20.27 -14.02
CA VAL A 304 7.93 19.30 -13.45
C VAL A 304 9.08 19.04 -14.41
N SER A 305 10.27 19.59 -14.20
CA SER A 305 11.44 19.27 -15.02
C SER A 305 11.90 17.84 -14.75
N ALA A 306 12.44 17.18 -15.76
CA ALA A 306 12.97 15.84 -15.67
C ALA A 306 14.18 15.78 -14.73
N GLY A 307 13.94 15.55 -13.43
CA GLY A 307 14.92 14.89 -12.58
C GLY A 307 14.80 13.40 -12.82
N GLU A 308 15.87 12.65 -12.62
CA GLU A 308 15.78 11.19 -12.64
C GLU A 308 14.83 10.73 -11.54
N ASP A 309 13.89 9.83 -11.89
CA ASP A 309 13.02 9.22 -10.92
C ASP A 309 13.82 8.28 -10.02
N ALA A 310 13.67 8.43 -8.71
CA ALA A 310 14.29 7.55 -7.74
C ALA A 310 13.24 6.69 -7.03
N TRP A 311 13.58 5.44 -6.77
CA TRP A 311 12.71 4.54 -6.03
C TRP A 311 12.66 4.94 -4.55
N VAL A 312 11.46 5.28 -4.06
CA VAL A 312 11.27 5.67 -2.65
C VAL A 312 11.70 4.57 -1.69
N LYS A 313 11.47 3.30 -2.04
CA LYS A 313 11.92 2.16 -1.23
C LYS A 313 13.43 2.06 -1.08
N ASP A 314 14.18 2.42 -2.09
CA ASP A 314 15.65 2.42 -2.01
C ASP A 314 16.14 3.52 -1.08
N MET A 315 15.64 4.74 -1.25
CA MET A 315 15.94 5.86 -0.34
C MET A 315 15.54 5.54 1.11
N TRP A 316 14.37 4.95 1.31
CA TRP A 316 13.91 4.56 2.64
C TRP A 316 14.78 3.46 3.26
N ARG A 317 15.13 2.43 2.49
CA ARG A 317 16.03 1.36 2.93
C ARG A 317 17.39 1.91 3.35
N ASP A 318 17.95 2.83 2.59
CA ASP A 318 19.24 3.42 2.89
C ASP A 318 19.16 4.30 4.15
N TYR A 319 18.09 5.07 4.31
CA TYR A 319 17.84 5.85 5.53
C TYR A 319 17.75 4.97 6.78
N VAL A 320 16.92 3.94 6.76
CA VAL A 320 16.75 3.04 7.93
C VAL A 320 17.94 2.10 8.17
N SER A 321 18.94 2.11 7.32
CA SER A 321 20.20 1.38 7.54
C SER A 321 21.23 2.19 8.32
N GLY A 322 20.94 3.46 8.64
CA GLY A 322 21.72 4.36 9.49
C GLY A 322 21.02 4.65 10.81
N ASP A 323 21.34 5.78 11.43
CA ASP A 323 20.72 6.27 12.67
C ASP A 323 19.36 6.94 12.34
N ALA A 324 18.37 6.12 11.97
CA ALA A 324 17.06 6.58 11.56
C ALA A 324 16.19 7.00 12.74
N ALA A 325 15.48 8.11 12.59
CA ALA A 325 14.48 8.58 13.54
C ALA A 325 13.21 9.03 12.81
N LEU A 326 12.05 8.73 13.38
CA LEU A 326 10.79 9.23 12.86
C LEU A 326 10.57 10.68 13.30
N ALA A 327 10.09 11.50 12.39
CA ALA A 327 9.66 12.86 12.69
C ALA A 327 8.32 12.86 13.45
N GLU A 328 8.04 13.95 14.17
CA GLU A 328 6.74 14.13 14.81
C GLU A 328 5.64 14.44 13.77
N PRO A 329 4.38 14.06 14.07
CA PRO A 329 3.25 14.37 13.20
C PRO A 329 2.91 15.86 13.23
N GLU A 330 2.47 16.38 12.09
CA GLU A 330 1.93 17.73 11.97
C GLU A 330 0.47 17.67 11.49
N ASN A 331 -0.32 18.68 11.82
CA ASN A 331 -1.64 18.82 11.24
C ASN A 331 -1.51 19.45 9.84
N TYR A 332 -1.57 18.62 8.81
CA TYR A 332 -1.33 19.01 7.42
C TYR A 332 -2.62 19.31 6.63
N MET A 333 -3.78 19.00 7.18
CA MET A 333 -5.06 19.18 6.47
C MET A 333 -6.16 19.67 7.41
N THR A 334 -6.95 20.63 6.92
CA THR A 334 -8.21 21.05 7.54
C THR A 334 -9.32 20.88 6.52
N LEU A 335 -10.24 19.96 6.79
CA LEU A 335 -11.43 19.71 5.98
C LEU A 335 -12.62 20.45 6.59
N ARG A 336 -13.36 21.20 5.78
CA ARG A 336 -14.53 22.01 6.18
C ARG A 336 -15.74 21.74 5.31
#